data_d0171f45673ccc4fc4d0ee4c7aff6e0a
#
_entry.id   d0171f45673ccc4fc4d0ee4c7aff6e0a
#
_cell.length_a   1.000
_cell.length_b   1.000
_cell.length_c   1.000
_cell.angle_alpha   90.00
_cell.angle_beta   90.00
_cell.angle_gamma   90.00
#
_symmetry.space_group_name_H-M   'P 1'
#
loop_
_entity.id
_entity.type
_entity.pdbx_description
1 polymer ?
#
loop_
_entity_poly.entity_id
_entity_poly.type
_entity_poly.pdbx_seq_one_letter_code
_entity_poly.pdbx_strand_id
1 'polypeptide(L)'
;MLLVWGNSVSAAPVLTLHKQQNTVNLAPYLELLEDPQSTFSIDEIMAMPAEQFKTNTATVPSLGRTRSTWWVKFQLKTDHTQDWFLLLDYPLGGDMQVFQQTAPHPIQLSPVVNRTTPVYQVKPALHEPLTVYIRVTNHQGLLALPLKLVTTEPLLTNTYLQTLIFGMLFAGIMVLGFYNLLLFISLRELSYLSLTVFTFSMSGVFLQESHLFPALFWVYRTDSYFSTTPFLLTVGSAFHYWRYINAGYSRTLEILCHWIPILFLGVIPLAGLVFFAEQLLLTITLILAPIVLFLITQAALNGHHSTRNNYWAALIFATGIIPYLLVKTGWLMYDRLYVYGAQIAVLIALLLLSFAHAQQTHRMREAKERSEVTNKTKDEFLSTMSHELRTPMNAVVGINALLQMTPLNPEQQDYVRKLDASSTHLLR
;
A
#
# COMPACT_ATOMS: atom_id res chain seq x y z
N MET A 1 -9.54 -25.35 9.46
CA MET A 1 -10.76 -26.03 9.02
C MET A 1 -10.36 -27.04 7.97
N LEU A 2 -10.21 -28.30 8.37
CA LEU A 2 -9.84 -29.43 7.50
C LEU A 2 -11.06 -29.75 6.64
N LEU A 3 -11.03 -29.37 5.36
CA LEU A 3 -12.00 -29.79 4.36
C LEU A 3 -11.77 -31.28 4.07
N VAL A 4 -12.70 -32.13 4.50
CA VAL A 4 -12.79 -33.54 4.13
C VAL A 4 -13.09 -33.61 2.65
N TRP A 5 -12.09 -34.01 1.88
CA TRP A 5 -12.24 -34.28 0.44
C TRP A 5 -12.92 -35.64 0.28
N GLY A 6 -14.18 -35.63 -0.13
CA GLY A 6 -14.89 -36.85 -0.50
C GLY A 6 -14.26 -37.46 -1.75
N ASN A 7 -13.85 -38.72 -1.65
CA ASN A 7 -13.36 -39.54 -2.77
C ASN A 7 -14.51 -39.85 -3.73
N SER A 8 -14.64 -39.11 -4.80
CA SER A 8 -15.31 -39.57 -6.00
C SER A 8 -14.32 -39.54 -7.16
N VAL A 9 -13.79 -40.74 -7.49
CA VAL A 9 -12.98 -40.97 -8.69
C VAL A 9 -13.92 -40.93 -9.88
N SER A 10 -14.23 -39.76 -10.38
CA SER A 10 -14.90 -39.55 -11.66
C SER A 10 -13.98 -38.69 -12.51
N ALA A 11 -13.63 -39.16 -13.72
CA ALA A 11 -12.90 -38.35 -14.67
C ALA A 11 -13.62 -37.03 -14.93
N ALA A 12 -12.87 -35.94 -15.07
CA ALA A 12 -13.49 -34.65 -15.38
C ALA A 12 -14.21 -34.70 -16.75
N PRO A 13 -15.31 -34.00 -16.90
CA PRO A 13 -16.05 -33.99 -18.18
C PRO A 13 -15.20 -33.36 -19.30
N VAL A 14 -15.36 -33.85 -20.53
CA VAL A 14 -14.72 -33.25 -21.70
C VAL A 14 -15.41 -31.93 -22.02
N LEU A 15 -14.67 -30.84 -22.09
CA LEU A 15 -15.18 -29.54 -22.47
C LEU A 15 -15.54 -29.52 -23.97
N THR A 16 -16.78 -29.20 -24.30
CA THR A 16 -17.18 -28.93 -25.68
C THR A 16 -17.23 -27.43 -25.91
N LEU A 17 -16.43 -26.94 -26.86
CA LEU A 17 -16.40 -25.53 -27.24
C LEU A 17 -17.40 -25.27 -28.35
N HIS A 18 -18.27 -24.29 -28.16
CA HIS A 18 -19.31 -23.90 -29.14
C HIS A 18 -19.02 -22.50 -29.71
N LYS A 19 -19.41 -22.28 -30.97
CA LYS A 19 -19.14 -21.05 -31.73
C LYS A 19 -19.64 -19.76 -31.05
N GLN A 20 -20.64 -19.85 -30.19
CA GLN A 20 -21.20 -18.69 -29.49
C GLN A 20 -20.46 -18.36 -28.18
N GLN A 21 -19.55 -19.22 -27.75
CA GLN A 21 -18.79 -19.03 -26.52
C GLN A 21 -17.52 -18.27 -26.80
N ASN A 22 -17.35 -17.15 -26.11
CA ASN A 22 -16.16 -16.32 -26.24
C ASN A 22 -15.23 -16.41 -25.01
N THR A 23 -15.75 -16.95 -23.88
CA THR A 23 -14.99 -17.16 -22.63
C THR A 23 -15.55 -18.39 -21.92
N VAL A 24 -14.66 -19.27 -21.48
CA VAL A 24 -15.00 -20.49 -20.75
C VAL A 24 -14.10 -20.61 -19.51
N ASN A 25 -14.72 -20.80 -18.35
CA ASN A 25 -13.99 -21.14 -17.11
C ASN A 25 -13.64 -22.63 -17.13
N LEU A 26 -12.37 -22.93 -16.97
CA LEU A 26 -11.88 -24.32 -17.00
C LEU A 26 -12.03 -25.06 -15.68
N ALA A 27 -12.31 -24.37 -14.57
CA ALA A 27 -12.33 -24.98 -13.24
C ALA A 27 -13.13 -26.30 -13.14
N PRO A 28 -14.33 -26.46 -13.73
CA PRO A 28 -15.10 -27.70 -13.67
C PRO A 28 -14.50 -28.88 -14.47
N TYR A 29 -13.56 -28.58 -15.35
CA TYR A 29 -12.95 -29.53 -16.29
C TYR A 29 -11.55 -29.94 -15.92
N LEU A 30 -11.00 -29.41 -14.80
CA LEU A 30 -9.62 -29.61 -14.38
C LEU A 30 -9.45 -30.88 -13.56
N GLU A 31 -8.42 -31.62 -13.88
CA GLU A 31 -7.85 -32.69 -13.08
C GLU A 31 -6.47 -32.26 -12.59
N LEU A 32 -6.19 -32.44 -11.30
CA LEU A 32 -5.03 -31.93 -10.61
C LEU A 32 -4.17 -33.07 -10.04
N LEU A 33 -2.86 -32.97 -10.19
CA LEU A 33 -1.88 -33.90 -9.61
C LEU A 33 -0.77 -33.10 -8.94
N GLU A 34 -0.46 -33.40 -7.70
CA GLU A 34 0.67 -32.81 -6.97
C GLU A 34 1.96 -33.63 -7.25
N ASP A 35 3.04 -32.91 -7.58
CA ASP A 35 4.40 -33.43 -7.69
C ASP A 35 5.29 -32.73 -6.65
N PRO A 36 5.36 -33.27 -5.41
CA PRO A 36 6.07 -32.64 -4.29
C PRO A 36 7.57 -32.47 -4.52
N GLN A 37 8.17 -33.34 -5.31
CA GLN A 37 9.61 -33.33 -5.59
C GLN A 37 9.95 -32.63 -6.90
N SER A 38 8.95 -32.28 -7.72
CA SER A 38 9.11 -31.63 -9.04
C SER A 38 9.92 -32.49 -10.03
N THR A 39 9.79 -33.82 -9.92
CA THR A 39 10.60 -34.80 -10.65
C THR A 39 9.90 -35.34 -11.88
N PHE A 40 8.57 -35.27 -11.96
CA PHE A 40 7.84 -35.88 -13.07
C PHE A 40 8.06 -35.11 -14.38
N SER A 41 8.41 -35.90 -15.41
CA SER A 41 8.44 -35.48 -16.82
C SER A 41 7.03 -35.51 -17.44
N ILE A 42 6.85 -34.84 -18.58
CA ILE A 42 5.56 -34.86 -19.29
C ILE A 42 5.20 -36.27 -19.77
N ASP A 43 6.18 -37.06 -20.17
CA ASP A 43 5.96 -38.45 -20.66
C ASP A 43 5.48 -39.36 -19.53
N GLU A 44 6.04 -39.20 -18.32
CA GLU A 44 5.58 -39.92 -17.13
C GLU A 44 4.16 -39.53 -16.75
N ILE A 45 3.85 -38.24 -16.80
CA ILE A 45 2.50 -37.70 -16.50
C ILE A 45 1.46 -38.23 -17.50
N MET A 46 1.82 -38.32 -18.77
CA MET A 46 0.93 -38.88 -19.81
C MET A 46 0.68 -40.39 -19.64
N ALA A 47 1.65 -41.11 -19.08
CA ALA A 47 1.56 -42.55 -18.81
C ALA A 47 0.83 -42.87 -17.48
N MET A 48 0.58 -41.85 -16.64
CA MET A 48 -0.06 -42.06 -15.35
C MET A 48 -1.53 -42.46 -15.47
N PRO A 49 -2.00 -43.38 -14.62
CA PRO A 49 -3.42 -43.74 -14.55
C PRO A 49 -4.28 -42.51 -14.17
N ALA A 50 -5.46 -42.43 -14.79
CA ALA A 50 -6.39 -41.32 -14.52
C ALA A 50 -6.80 -41.21 -13.05
N GLU A 51 -6.76 -42.31 -12.31
CA GLU A 51 -7.11 -42.38 -10.87
C GLU A 51 -6.17 -41.59 -9.96
N GLN A 52 -4.96 -41.29 -10.42
CA GLN A 52 -4.02 -40.45 -9.63
C GLN A 52 -4.33 -38.97 -9.71
N PHE A 53 -5.09 -38.54 -10.72
CA PHE A 53 -5.54 -37.18 -10.86
C PHE A 53 -6.80 -36.96 -10.03
N LYS A 54 -6.86 -35.85 -9.31
CA LYS A 54 -8.04 -35.43 -8.54
C LYS A 54 -8.85 -34.42 -9.33
N THR A 55 -10.13 -34.71 -9.53
CA THR A 55 -11.04 -33.78 -10.18
C THR A 55 -11.25 -32.55 -9.29
N ASN A 56 -11.17 -31.37 -9.90
CA ASN A 56 -11.44 -30.13 -9.17
C ASN A 56 -12.93 -29.90 -8.96
N THR A 57 -13.31 -29.59 -7.74
CA THR A 57 -14.71 -29.26 -7.35
C THR A 57 -14.91 -27.79 -7.01
N ALA A 58 -13.82 -27.02 -6.91
CA ALA A 58 -13.86 -25.60 -6.57
C ALA A 58 -14.09 -24.73 -7.81
N THR A 59 -14.74 -23.58 -7.65
CA THR A 59 -14.90 -22.57 -8.72
C THR A 59 -13.58 -21.98 -9.19
N VAL A 60 -12.59 -21.91 -8.30
CA VAL A 60 -11.19 -21.59 -8.57
C VAL A 60 -10.33 -22.56 -7.76
N PRO A 61 -9.51 -23.41 -8.40
CA PRO A 61 -8.58 -24.26 -7.67
C PRO A 61 -7.60 -23.39 -6.86
N SER A 62 -7.69 -23.48 -5.55
CA SER A 62 -6.77 -22.83 -4.63
C SER A 62 -5.98 -23.92 -3.91
N LEU A 63 -4.71 -24.05 -4.28
CA LEU A 63 -3.81 -25.09 -3.81
C LEU A 63 -3.01 -24.67 -2.58
N GLY A 64 -3.35 -23.51 -2.04
CA GLY A 64 -2.67 -22.98 -0.87
C GLY A 64 -1.23 -22.55 -1.17
N ARG A 65 -0.43 -22.52 -0.12
CA ARG A 65 1.01 -22.24 -0.23
C ARG A 65 1.75 -23.56 -0.35
N THR A 66 2.31 -23.77 -1.51
CA THR A 66 3.04 -25.00 -1.80
C THR A 66 4.32 -24.68 -2.58
N ARG A 67 5.35 -25.49 -2.37
CA ARG A 67 6.56 -25.52 -3.19
C ARG A 67 6.50 -26.65 -4.22
N SER A 68 5.47 -27.51 -4.13
CA SER A 68 5.26 -28.61 -5.05
C SER A 68 4.98 -28.05 -6.44
N THR A 69 5.44 -28.77 -7.45
CA THR A 69 4.94 -28.60 -8.81
C THR A 69 3.54 -29.20 -8.89
N TRP A 70 2.65 -28.54 -9.60
CA TRP A 70 1.33 -29.06 -9.87
C TRP A 70 1.14 -29.29 -11.34
N TRP A 71 0.61 -30.46 -11.66
CA TRP A 71 0.18 -30.82 -12.99
C TRP A 71 -1.32 -30.71 -13.09
N VAL A 72 -1.76 -29.99 -14.11
CA VAL A 72 -3.18 -29.76 -14.40
C VAL A 72 -3.46 -30.36 -15.76
N LYS A 73 -4.52 -31.16 -15.86
CA LYS A 73 -4.95 -31.79 -17.11
C LYS A 73 -6.39 -31.44 -17.38
N PHE A 74 -6.74 -31.18 -18.62
CA PHE A 74 -8.13 -31.06 -19.09
C PHE A 74 -8.25 -31.53 -20.54
N GLN A 75 -9.46 -31.90 -20.91
CA GLN A 75 -9.78 -32.33 -22.27
C GLN A 75 -10.80 -31.39 -22.88
N LEU A 76 -10.60 -31.09 -24.15
CA LEU A 76 -11.51 -30.22 -24.90
C LEU A 76 -11.72 -30.78 -26.32
N LYS A 77 -12.90 -30.49 -26.89
CA LYS A 77 -13.24 -30.71 -28.28
C LYS A 77 -13.95 -29.51 -28.86
N THR A 78 -13.86 -29.30 -30.14
CA THR A 78 -14.53 -28.21 -30.85
C THR A 78 -15.25 -28.70 -32.10
N ASP A 79 -16.33 -28.07 -32.44
CA ASP A 79 -17.10 -28.27 -33.66
C ASP A 79 -16.85 -27.19 -34.74
N HIS A 80 -15.98 -26.23 -34.43
CA HIS A 80 -15.67 -25.10 -35.31
C HIS A 80 -14.21 -24.64 -35.19
N THR A 81 -13.74 -23.96 -36.22
CA THR A 81 -12.40 -23.37 -36.25
C THR A 81 -12.43 -21.96 -35.67
N GLN A 82 -11.85 -21.79 -34.50
CA GLN A 82 -11.69 -20.50 -33.84
C GLN A 82 -10.42 -20.50 -33.01
N ASP A 83 -9.74 -19.37 -32.93
CA ASP A 83 -8.55 -19.24 -32.10
C ASP A 83 -8.92 -19.16 -30.64
N TRP A 84 -8.38 -20.10 -29.86
CA TRP A 84 -8.56 -20.15 -28.43
C TRP A 84 -7.24 -19.88 -27.71
N PHE A 85 -7.32 -19.08 -26.65
CA PHE A 85 -6.19 -18.71 -25.82
C PHE A 85 -6.42 -19.17 -24.40
N LEU A 86 -5.48 -19.96 -23.90
CA LEU A 86 -5.41 -20.33 -22.49
C LEU A 86 -4.80 -19.20 -21.70
N LEU A 87 -5.53 -18.71 -20.71
CA LEU A 87 -5.15 -17.60 -19.85
C LEU A 87 -5.21 -18.06 -18.38
N LEU A 88 -4.14 -17.82 -17.65
CA LEU A 88 -4.15 -17.83 -16.18
C LEU A 88 -4.47 -16.42 -15.70
N ASP A 89 -5.67 -16.24 -15.14
CA ASP A 89 -6.18 -14.93 -14.70
C ASP A 89 -5.69 -14.53 -13.30
N TYR A 90 -4.41 -14.82 -13.04
CA TYR A 90 -3.74 -14.59 -11.76
C TYR A 90 -2.23 -14.38 -12.01
N PRO A 91 -1.58 -13.36 -11.40
CA PRO A 91 -0.13 -13.22 -11.49
C PRO A 91 0.55 -14.38 -10.75
N LEU A 92 1.29 -15.20 -11.51
CA LEU A 92 2.00 -16.34 -10.98
C LEU A 92 3.39 -15.93 -10.51
N GLY A 93 3.74 -16.27 -9.27
CA GLY A 93 5.09 -16.10 -8.72
C GLY A 93 6.08 -17.21 -9.12
N GLY A 94 5.84 -17.90 -10.25
CA GLY A 94 6.62 -19.03 -10.73
C GLY A 94 6.49 -19.22 -12.23
N ASP A 95 6.76 -20.43 -12.69
CA ASP A 95 6.74 -20.79 -14.11
C ASP A 95 5.50 -21.60 -14.47
N MET A 96 4.96 -21.37 -15.67
CA MET A 96 3.88 -22.15 -16.27
C MET A 96 4.34 -22.69 -17.61
N GLN A 97 4.25 -24.00 -17.80
CA GLN A 97 4.52 -24.68 -19.05
C GLN A 97 3.25 -25.39 -19.51
N VAL A 98 2.93 -25.26 -20.77
CA VAL A 98 1.73 -25.85 -21.37
C VAL A 98 2.12 -26.82 -22.45
N PHE A 99 1.56 -28.03 -22.38
CA PHE A 99 1.81 -29.10 -23.34
C PHE A 99 0.48 -29.51 -23.97
N GLN A 100 0.49 -29.64 -25.28
CA GLN A 100 -0.64 -30.13 -26.05
C GLN A 100 -0.30 -31.56 -26.50
N GLN A 101 -1.20 -32.50 -26.16
CA GLN A 101 -1.02 -33.88 -26.60
C GLN A 101 -1.26 -34.00 -28.10
N THR A 102 -0.22 -34.34 -28.83
CA THR A 102 -0.25 -34.61 -30.27
C THR A 102 0.49 -35.91 -30.52
N ALA A 103 -0.03 -36.77 -31.35
CA ALA A 103 0.69 -38.00 -31.68
C ALA A 103 1.87 -37.72 -32.61
N PRO A 104 3.04 -38.31 -32.43
CA PRO A 104 3.41 -39.28 -31.38
C PRO A 104 3.93 -38.66 -30.07
N HIS A 105 4.29 -37.36 -30.04
CA HIS A 105 4.90 -36.71 -28.89
C HIS A 105 4.12 -35.42 -28.50
N PRO A 106 4.10 -35.06 -27.20
CA PRO A 106 3.50 -33.82 -26.76
C PRO A 106 4.29 -32.62 -27.29
N ILE A 107 3.58 -31.56 -27.67
CA ILE A 107 4.17 -30.30 -28.12
C ILE A 107 4.10 -29.33 -26.99
N GLN A 108 5.24 -28.79 -26.55
CA GLN A 108 5.28 -27.68 -25.61
C GLN A 108 4.90 -26.39 -26.36
N LEU A 109 3.86 -25.70 -25.86
CA LEU A 109 3.43 -24.44 -26.43
C LEU A 109 4.32 -23.31 -25.93
N SER A 110 4.69 -22.41 -26.82
CA SER A 110 5.33 -21.15 -26.45
C SER A 110 4.26 -20.11 -26.13
N PRO A 111 4.45 -19.28 -25.10
CA PRO A 111 3.50 -18.22 -24.82
C PRO A 111 3.47 -17.20 -25.97
N VAL A 112 2.29 -16.84 -26.42
CA VAL A 112 2.08 -15.77 -27.42
C VAL A 112 2.49 -14.42 -26.86
N VAL A 113 2.27 -14.26 -25.56
CA VAL A 113 2.68 -13.07 -24.80
C VAL A 113 3.36 -13.57 -23.53
N ASN A 114 4.65 -13.29 -23.40
CA ASN A 114 5.42 -13.62 -22.20
C ASN A 114 5.25 -12.48 -21.17
N ARG A 115 4.35 -12.68 -20.23
CA ARG A 115 4.02 -11.73 -19.14
C ARG A 115 3.95 -12.48 -17.82
N THR A 116 3.73 -11.79 -16.71
CA THR A 116 3.41 -12.38 -15.40
C THR A 116 2.16 -13.27 -15.45
N THR A 117 1.30 -13.08 -16.45
CA THR A 117 0.21 -13.97 -16.82
C THR A 117 0.40 -14.39 -18.27
N PRO A 118 1.14 -15.50 -18.53
CA PRO A 118 1.42 -15.95 -19.87
C PRO A 118 0.13 -16.41 -20.57
N VAL A 119 0.04 -16.13 -21.87
CA VAL A 119 -1.08 -16.49 -22.73
C VAL A 119 -0.60 -17.50 -23.77
N TYR A 120 -1.26 -18.63 -23.85
CA TYR A 120 -0.93 -19.70 -24.78
C TYR A 120 -2.03 -19.90 -25.81
N GLN A 121 -1.69 -19.96 -27.08
CA GLN A 121 -2.66 -20.33 -28.12
C GLN A 121 -2.83 -21.84 -28.13
N VAL A 122 -4.08 -22.31 -27.95
CA VAL A 122 -4.45 -23.73 -28.05
C VAL A 122 -5.16 -23.94 -29.37
N LYS A 123 -4.73 -24.97 -30.13
CA LYS A 123 -5.27 -25.27 -31.46
C LYS A 123 -5.93 -26.64 -31.44
N PRO A 124 -7.21 -26.73 -31.03
CA PRO A 124 -7.93 -28.01 -31.09
C PRO A 124 -8.25 -28.37 -32.52
N ALA A 125 -8.09 -29.67 -32.83
CA ALA A 125 -8.58 -30.22 -34.10
C ALA A 125 -10.11 -30.35 -34.08
N LEU A 126 -10.73 -30.26 -35.25
CA LEU A 126 -12.18 -30.38 -35.39
C LEU A 126 -12.62 -31.79 -35.01
N HIS A 127 -13.62 -31.87 -34.11
CA HIS A 127 -14.26 -33.13 -33.65
C HIS A 127 -13.36 -34.11 -32.92
N GLU A 128 -12.05 -33.87 -32.81
CA GLU A 128 -11.14 -34.71 -32.07
C GLU A 128 -10.91 -34.18 -30.66
N PRO A 129 -10.89 -35.04 -29.63
CA PRO A 129 -10.57 -34.63 -28.28
C PRO A 129 -9.09 -34.26 -28.16
N LEU A 130 -8.81 -33.07 -27.70
CA LEU A 130 -7.46 -32.59 -27.39
C LEU A 130 -7.23 -32.62 -25.89
N THR A 131 -6.17 -33.26 -25.44
CA THR A 131 -5.74 -33.19 -24.04
C THR A 131 -4.62 -32.16 -23.90
N VAL A 132 -4.79 -31.29 -22.92
CA VAL A 132 -3.82 -30.27 -22.56
C VAL A 132 -3.32 -30.53 -21.14
N TYR A 133 -1.99 -30.51 -20.98
CA TYR A 133 -1.31 -30.61 -19.71
C TYR A 133 -0.64 -29.28 -19.39
N ILE A 134 -0.73 -28.90 -18.15
CA ILE A 134 -0.11 -27.65 -17.66
C ILE A 134 0.74 -28.01 -16.45
N ARG A 135 2.02 -27.70 -16.51
CA ARG A 135 2.94 -27.77 -15.38
C ARG A 135 3.05 -26.38 -14.75
N VAL A 136 2.72 -26.28 -13.48
CA VAL A 136 2.78 -25.01 -12.75
C VAL A 136 3.71 -25.17 -11.57
N THR A 137 4.73 -24.33 -11.51
CA THR A 137 5.61 -24.19 -10.35
C THR A 137 5.35 -22.83 -9.71
N ASN A 138 5.27 -22.80 -8.38
CA ASN A 138 5.12 -21.53 -7.66
C ASN A 138 6.25 -21.42 -6.64
N HIS A 139 7.03 -20.37 -6.76
CA HIS A 139 8.14 -20.12 -5.85
C HIS A 139 7.76 -19.14 -4.72
N GLN A 140 6.65 -18.43 -4.90
CA GLN A 140 6.23 -17.37 -3.98
C GLN A 140 4.70 -17.29 -3.89
N GLY A 141 4.19 -17.17 -2.67
CA GLY A 141 2.79 -16.84 -2.44
C GLY A 141 1.80 -17.99 -2.50
N LEU A 142 0.55 -17.63 -2.67
CA LEU A 142 -0.59 -18.54 -2.81
C LEU A 142 -0.66 -19.04 -4.24
N LEU A 143 -0.85 -20.34 -4.44
CA LEU A 143 -1.12 -20.91 -5.76
C LEU A 143 -2.62 -21.03 -5.99
N ALA A 144 -3.17 -20.13 -6.79
CA ALA A 144 -4.52 -20.21 -7.31
C ALA A 144 -4.49 -20.33 -8.84
N LEU A 145 -5.37 -21.14 -9.40
CA LEU A 145 -5.39 -21.47 -10.82
C LEU A 145 -6.74 -21.09 -11.47
N PRO A 146 -7.08 -19.78 -11.58
CA PRO A 146 -8.24 -19.34 -12.33
C PRO A 146 -7.96 -19.43 -13.84
N LEU A 147 -7.95 -20.64 -14.36
CA LEU A 147 -7.69 -20.93 -15.77
C LEU A 147 -8.93 -20.67 -16.61
N LYS A 148 -8.76 -19.95 -17.71
CA LYS A 148 -9.84 -19.64 -18.67
C LYS A 148 -9.37 -19.90 -20.09
N LEU A 149 -10.31 -20.33 -20.95
CA LEU A 149 -10.14 -20.26 -22.40
C LEU A 149 -10.93 -19.04 -22.89
N VAL A 150 -10.27 -18.22 -23.69
CA VAL A 150 -10.87 -16.99 -24.26
C VAL A 150 -10.56 -16.91 -25.75
N THR A 151 -11.46 -16.29 -26.50
CA THR A 151 -11.22 -15.95 -27.90
C THR A 151 -10.45 -14.62 -28.02
N THR A 152 -10.04 -14.26 -29.21
CA THR A 152 -9.22 -13.05 -29.47
C THR A 152 -9.90 -11.78 -28.97
N GLU A 153 -11.20 -11.62 -29.22
CA GLU A 153 -11.92 -10.39 -28.89
C GLU A 153 -11.98 -10.12 -27.38
N PRO A 154 -12.48 -11.04 -26.52
CA PRO A 154 -12.45 -10.84 -25.07
C PRO A 154 -11.03 -10.71 -24.51
N LEU A 155 -10.06 -11.42 -25.07
CA LEU A 155 -8.66 -11.32 -24.65
C LEU A 155 -8.14 -9.90 -24.80
N LEU A 156 -8.34 -9.31 -25.98
CA LEU A 156 -7.90 -7.95 -26.26
C LEU A 156 -8.69 -6.92 -25.44
N THR A 157 -10.01 -6.99 -25.46
CA THR A 157 -10.89 -6.04 -24.76
C THR A 157 -10.61 -6.02 -23.25
N ASN A 158 -10.52 -7.20 -22.63
CA ASN A 158 -10.23 -7.29 -21.21
C ASN A 158 -8.84 -6.77 -20.87
N THR A 159 -7.82 -7.07 -21.72
CA THR A 159 -6.46 -6.59 -21.50
C THR A 159 -6.37 -5.08 -21.62
N TYR A 160 -7.01 -4.48 -22.64
CA TYR A 160 -7.03 -3.03 -22.79
C TYR A 160 -7.75 -2.32 -21.65
N LEU A 161 -8.95 -2.80 -21.28
CA LEU A 161 -9.72 -2.20 -20.19
C LEU A 161 -8.98 -2.27 -18.87
N GLN A 162 -8.37 -3.41 -18.56
CA GLN A 162 -7.56 -3.57 -17.34
C GLN A 162 -6.37 -2.64 -17.32
N THR A 163 -5.63 -2.55 -18.43
CA THR A 163 -4.47 -1.66 -18.54
C THR A 163 -4.89 -0.19 -18.42
N LEU A 164 -6.02 0.18 -19.01
CA LEU A 164 -6.57 1.54 -18.91
C LEU A 164 -6.94 1.88 -17.47
N ILE A 165 -7.75 1.06 -16.81
CA ILE A 165 -8.20 1.29 -15.42
C ILE A 165 -6.98 1.37 -14.49
N PHE A 166 -6.08 0.41 -14.59
CA PHE A 166 -4.85 0.40 -13.80
C PHE A 166 -4.01 1.66 -14.05
N GLY A 167 -3.80 2.01 -15.32
CA GLY A 167 -3.01 3.18 -15.71
C GLY A 167 -3.61 4.48 -15.19
N MET A 168 -4.92 4.65 -15.25
CA MET A 168 -5.61 5.82 -14.69
C MET A 168 -5.45 5.93 -13.18
N LEU A 169 -5.66 4.83 -12.45
CA LEU A 169 -5.49 4.80 -10.99
C LEU A 169 -4.03 5.05 -10.58
N PHE A 170 -3.09 4.40 -11.27
CA PHE A 170 -1.66 4.59 -11.04
C PHE A 170 -1.24 6.05 -11.31
N ALA A 171 -1.66 6.63 -12.44
CA ALA A 171 -1.38 8.03 -12.76
C ALA A 171 -1.95 8.99 -11.71
N GLY A 172 -3.16 8.74 -11.22
CA GLY A 172 -3.76 9.53 -10.13
C GLY A 172 -2.92 9.53 -8.86
N ILE A 173 -2.43 8.35 -8.44
CA ILE A 173 -1.55 8.21 -7.27
C ILE A 173 -0.21 8.93 -7.53
N MET A 174 0.38 8.78 -8.71
CA MET A 174 1.64 9.46 -9.07
C MET A 174 1.51 10.98 -9.05
N VAL A 175 0.44 11.52 -9.60
CA VAL A 175 0.16 12.98 -9.58
C VAL A 175 0.09 13.50 -8.15
N LEU A 176 -0.57 12.77 -7.24
CA LEU A 176 -0.60 13.12 -5.82
C LEU A 176 0.78 13.05 -5.16
N GLY A 177 1.60 12.07 -5.53
CA GLY A 177 2.99 11.97 -5.07
C GLY A 177 3.81 13.19 -5.46
N PHE A 178 3.74 13.59 -6.73
CA PHE A 178 4.40 14.81 -7.22
C PHE A 178 3.84 16.08 -6.57
N TYR A 179 2.54 16.18 -6.38
CA TYR A 179 1.92 17.31 -5.68
C TYR A 179 2.47 17.45 -4.25
N ASN A 180 2.52 16.36 -3.47
CA ASN A 180 3.08 16.39 -2.12
C ASN A 180 4.59 16.69 -2.13
N LEU A 181 5.34 16.23 -3.14
CA LEU A 181 6.75 16.57 -3.31
C LEU A 181 6.95 18.07 -3.55
N LEU A 182 6.13 18.68 -4.40
CA LEU A 182 6.18 20.12 -4.64
C LEU A 182 5.85 20.92 -3.37
N LEU A 183 4.87 20.45 -2.58
CA LEU A 183 4.57 21.04 -1.28
C LEU A 183 5.76 20.91 -0.32
N PHE A 184 6.43 19.77 -0.28
CA PHE A 184 7.65 19.60 0.52
C PHE A 184 8.74 20.59 0.11
N ILE A 185 9.00 20.73 -1.18
CA ILE A 185 10.04 21.66 -1.70
C ILE A 185 9.70 23.10 -1.32
N SER A 186 8.42 23.49 -1.42
CA SER A 186 7.95 24.84 -1.13
C SER A 186 7.90 25.15 0.37
N LEU A 187 7.39 24.22 1.18
CA LEU A 187 7.09 24.43 2.58
C LEU A 187 8.20 23.96 3.51
N ARG A 188 9.08 23.07 3.05
CA ARG A 188 10.17 22.43 3.80
C ARG A 188 9.71 21.63 5.04
N GLU A 189 8.46 21.18 5.03
CA GLU A 189 7.86 20.39 6.11
C GLU A 189 8.07 18.90 5.87
N LEU A 190 8.77 18.19 6.77
CA LEU A 190 9.13 16.77 6.63
C LEU A 190 7.91 15.84 6.55
N SER A 191 6.76 16.26 7.04
CA SER A 191 5.50 15.51 6.92
C SER A 191 5.07 15.31 5.46
N TYR A 192 5.26 16.31 4.59
CA TYR A 192 5.00 16.17 3.16
C TYR A 192 5.99 15.22 2.48
N LEU A 193 7.25 15.21 2.91
CA LEU A 193 8.23 14.24 2.41
C LEU A 193 7.82 12.81 2.77
N SER A 194 7.37 12.58 4.00
CA SER A 194 6.88 11.26 4.43
C SER A 194 5.67 10.81 3.63
N LEU A 195 4.73 11.72 3.36
CA LEU A 195 3.57 11.43 2.53
C LEU A 195 3.95 11.18 1.07
N THR A 196 4.95 11.88 0.54
CA THR A 196 5.53 11.64 -0.79
C THR A 196 6.14 10.24 -0.89
N VAL A 197 6.98 9.85 0.07
CA VAL A 197 7.62 8.52 0.11
C VAL A 197 6.54 7.43 0.24
N PHE A 198 5.54 7.64 1.08
CA PHE A 198 4.39 6.73 1.21
C PHE A 198 3.67 6.54 -0.11
N THR A 199 3.38 7.64 -0.82
CA THR A 199 2.64 7.61 -2.09
C THR A 199 3.41 6.90 -3.19
N PHE A 200 4.71 7.20 -3.35
CA PHE A 200 5.53 6.55 -4.38
C PHE A 200 5.82 5.08 -4.07
N SER A 201 6.06 4.73 -2.81
CA SER A 201 6.25 3.33 -2.44
C SER A 201 4.97 2.51 -2.59
N MET A 202 3.80 3.09 -2.28
CA MET A 202 2.51 2.45 -2.52
C MET A 202 2.22 2.26 -4.01
N SER A 203 2.61 3.23 -4.86
CA SER A 203 2.58 3.07 -6.32
C SER A 203 3.45 1.91 -6.77
N GLY A 204 4.63 1.73 -6.17
CA GLY A 204 5.52 0.60 -6.43
C GLY A 204 4.91 -0.75 -6.09
N VAL A 205 4.19 -0.85 -4.96
CA VAL A 205 3.45 -2.07 -4.58
C VAL A 205 2.41 -2.42 -5.65
N PHE A 206 1.61 -1.46 -6.10
CA PHE A 206 0.59 -1.72 -7.12
C PHE A 206 1.18 -1.97 -8.51
N LEU A 207 2.29 -1.31 -8.85
CA LEU A 207 2.96 -1.52 -10.13
C LEU A 207 3.42 -2.97 -10.29
N GLN A 208 3.88 -3.61 -9.22
CA GLN A 208 4.27 -5.03 -9.24
C GLN A 208 3.09 -5.97 -9.52
N GLU A 209 1.89 -5.61 -9.09
CA GLU A 209 0.67 -6.37 -9.37
C GLU A 209 0.19 -6.22 -10.82
N SER A 210 0.74 -5.26 -11.54
CA SER A 210 0.33 -4.95 -12.91
C SER A 210 1.22 -5.64 -13.93
N HIS A 211 0.66 -5.85 -15.11
CA HIS A 211 1.43 -6.30 -16.27
C HIS A 211 2.40 -5.23 -16.81
N LEU A 212 2.32 -4.00 -16.30
CA LEU A 212 3.18 -2.89 -16.72
C LEU A 212 4.58 -2.98 -16.14
N PHE A 213 4.76 -3.57 -14.96
CA PHE A 213 6.08 -3.69 -14.34
C PHE A 213 7.09 -4.43 -15.20
N PRO A 214 6.80 -5.65 -15.71
CA PRO A 214 7.69 -6.35 -16.63
C PRO A 214 7.94 -5.59 -17.94
N ALA A 215 6.91 -4.89 -18.43
CA ALA A 215 7.02 -4.14 -19.69
C ALA A 215 7.91 -2.90 -19.56
N LEU A 216 7.89 -2.23 -18.41
CA LEU A 216 8.68 -1.00 -18.16
C LEU A 216 10.13 -1.30 -17.80
N PHE A 217 10.37 -2.37 -17.03
CA PHE A 217 11.68 -2.66 -16.45
C PHE A 217 12.37 -3.88 -17.07
N TRP A 218 11.76 -4.55 -18.07
CA TRP A 218 12.22 -5.80 -18.69
C TRP A 218 12.56 -6.91 -17.68
N VAL A 219 11.97 -6.84 -16.49
CA VAL A 219 12.15 -7.80 -15.41
C VAL A 219 10.96 -8.74 -15.41
N TYR A 220 11.10 -9.90 -16.04
CA TYR A 220 10.04 -10.93 -16.08
C TYR A 220 9.99 -11.78 -14.82
N ARG A 221 11.00 -11.68 -13.99
CA ARG A 221 11.12 -12.37 -12.71
C ARG A 221 11.32 -11.35 -11.61
N THR A 222 10.34 -11.20 -10.75
CA THR A 222 10.47 -10.34 -9.56
C THR A 222 11.12 -11.16 -8.46
N ASP A 223 12.40 -10.96 -8.23
CA ASP A 223 13.07 -11.47 -7.04
C ASP A 223 12.45 -10.86 -5.78
N SER A 224 12.53 -11.55 -4.65
CA SER A 224 11.92 -11.15 -3.37
C SER A 224 12.25 -9.71 -2.94
N TYR A 225 13.40 -9.20 -3.35
CA TYR A 225 13.81 -7.81 -3.07
C TYR A 225 12.91 -6.77 -3.73
N PHE A 226 12.50 -6.98 -4.98
CA PHE A 226 11.64 -6.05 -5.70
C PHE A 226 10.22 -6.04 -5.15
N SER A 227 9.74 -7.15 -4.57
CA SER A 227 8.40 -7.24 -4.01
C SER A 227 8.32 -6.65 -2.60
N THR A 228 9.34 -6.88 -1.77
CA THR A 228 9.33 -6.49 -0.36
C THR A 228 9.74 -5.03 -0.13
N THR A 229 10.64 -4.48 -0.94
CA THR A 229 11.18 -3.12 -0.72
C THR A 229 10.10 -2.02 -0.77
N PRO A 230 9.23 -1.92 -1.80
CA PRO A 230 8.16 -0.92 -1.80
C PRO A 230 7.19 -1.08 -0.63
N PHE A 231 6.89 -2.32 -0.26
CA PHE A 231 6.02 -2.61 0.87
C PHE A 231 6.60 -2.11 2.20
N LEU A 232 7.88 -2.38 2.47
CA LEU A 232 8.58 -1.93 3.67
C LEU A 232 8.67 -0.40 3.74
N LEU A 233 8.98 0.24 2.61
CA LEU A 233 8.99 1.71 2.51
C LEU A 233 7.59 2.30 2.75
N THR A 234 6.54 1.64 2.26
CA THR A 234 5.15 2.06 2.48
C THR A 234 4.81 2.04 3.96
N VAL A 235 5.07 0.93 4.65
CA VAL A 235 4.78 0.80 6.07
C VAL A 235 5.63 1.78 6.90
N GLY A 236 6.93 1.85 6.64
CA GLY A 236 7.84 2.75 7.33
C GLY A 236 7.43 4.22 7.18
N SER A 237 7.12 4.66 5.97
CA SER A 237 6.73 6.04 5.71
C SER A 237 5.34 6.39 6.26
N ALA A 238 4.40 5.42 6.29
CA ALA A 238 3.10 5.60 6.92
C ALA A 238 3.22 5.87 8.42
N PHE A 239 4.03 5.09 9.14
CA PHE A 239 4.30 5.30 10.56
C PHE A 239 5.04 6.60 10.82
N HIS A 240 6.01 6.96 9.97
CA HIS A 240 6.73 8.22 10.08
C HIS A 240 5.79 9.43 9.87
N TYR A 241 4.90 9.37 8.87
CA TYR A 241 3.86 10.39 8.64
C TYR A 241 2.91 10.49 9.83
N TRP A 242 2.47 9.36 10.37
CA TRP A 242 1.62 9.28 11.56
C TRP A 242 2.21 10.01 12.76
N ARG A 243 3.51 9.89 12.99
CA ARG A 243 4.21 10.60 14.07
C ARG A 243 4.00 12.12 14.00
N TYR A 244 4.07 12.71 12.81
CA TYR A 244 3.88 14.16 12.65
C TYR A 244 2.45 14.62 12.95
N ILE A 245 1.48 13.78 12.62
CA ILE A 245 0.06 14.14 12.82
C ILE A 245 -0.33 14.09 14.29
N ASN A 246 0.23 13.15 15.05
CA ASN A 246 -0.16 12.84 16.42
C ASN A 246 0.92 13.21 17.46
N ALA A 247 1.84 14.10 17.12
CA ALA A 247 2.85 14.60 18.05
C ALA A 247 2.20 15.17 19.31
N GLY A 248 2.56 14.61 20.49
CA GLY A 248 2.03 15.01 21.79
C GLY A 248 0.79 14.26 22.29
N TYR A 249 0.25 13.28 21.53
CA TYR A 249 -0.95 12.56 21.94
C TYR A 249 -0.68 11.47 23.00
N SER A 250 0.36 10.66 22.83
CA SER A 250 0.76 9.59 23.75
C SER A 250 2.22 9.25 23.59
N ARG A 251 2.96 9.18 24.71
CA ARG A 251 4.38 8.79 24.73
C ARG A 251 4.61 7.38 24.13
N THR A 252 3.68 6.46 24.39
CA THR A 252 3.75 5.09 23.85
C THR A 252 3.59 5.08 22.32
N LEU A 253 2.65 5.85 21.79
CA LEU A 253 2.46 6.02 20.35
C LEU A 253 3.66 6.66 19.67
N GLU A 254 4.24 7.66 20.30
CA GLU A 254 5.43 8.35 19.79
C GLU A 254 6.63 7.41 19.71
N ILE A 255 6.84 6.56 20.72
CA ILE A 255 7.88 5.53 20.74
C ILE A 255 7.64 4.50 19.63
N LEU A 256 6.42 3.97 19.49
CA LEU A 256 6.07 3.01 18.44
C LEU A 256 6.28 3.60 17.04
N CYS A 257 5.80 4.81 16.79
CA CYS A 257 5.96 5.49 15.51
C CYS A 257 7.42 5.85 15.18
N HIS A 258 8.30 5.92 16.18
CA HIS A 258 9.72 6.15 15.97
C HIS A 258 10.47 4.86 15.60
N TRP A 259 10.22 3.77 16.34
CA TRP A 259 10.97 2.53 16.19
C TRP A 259 10.48 1.62 15.07
N ILE A 260 9.17 1.61 14.79
CA ILE A 260 8.61 0.78 13.72
C ILE A 260 9.23 1.09 12.34
N PRO A 261 9.33 2.36 11.88
CA PRO A 261 10.00 2.67 10.61
C PRO A 261 11.45 2.21 10.56
N ILE A 262 12.18 2.39 11.65
CA ILE A 262 13.60 1.99 11.74
C ILE A 262 13.74 0.47 11.65
N LEU A 263 12.86 -0.27 12.35
CA LEU A 263 12.82 -1.72 12.28
C LEU A 263 12.53 -2.21 10.84
N PHE A 264 11.52 -1.61 10.18
CA PHE A 264 11.17 -1.98 8.81
C PHE A 264 12.28 -1.65 7.82
N LEU A 265 12.92 -0.49 7.93
CA LEU A 265 14.08 -0.12 7.10
C LEU A 265 15.26 -1.06 7.34
N GLY A 266 15.50 -1.48 8.58
CA GLY A 266 16.55 -2.43 8.94
C GLY A 266 16.34 -3.84 8.40
N VAL A 267 15.09 -4.23 8.10
CA VAL A 267 14.76 -5.54 7.53
C VAL A 267 14.94 -5.59 6.01
N ILE A 268 15.01 -4.43 5.32
CA ILE A 268 15.17 -4.40 3.84
C ILE A 268 16.35 -5.25 3.36
N PRO A 269 17.59 -5.12 3.88
CA PRO A 269 18.71 -5.94 3.42
C PRO A 269 18.55 -7.44 3.74
N LEU A 270 17.73 -7.79 4.73
CA LEU A 270 17.46 -9.17 5.14
C LEU A 270 16.29 -9.80 4.36
N ALA A 271 15.45 -9.00 3.74
CA ALA A 271 14.23 -9.45 3.06
C ALA A 271 14.51 -10.42 1.90
N GLY A 272 15.66 -10.30 1.25
CA GLY A 272 16.09 -11.22 0.19
C GLY A 272 16.65 -12.55 0.69
N LEU A 273 17.02 -12.66 1.96
CA LEU A 273 17.61 -13.85 2.55
C LEU A 273 16.55 -14.82 3.10
N VAL A 274 15.32 -14.36 3.36
CA VAL A 274 14.32 -15.14 4.08
C VAL A 274 13.03 -15.25 3.26
N PHE A 275 12.78 -16.42 2.70
CA PHE A 275 11.55 -16.77 1.97
C PHE A 275 10.26 -16.48 2.77
N PHE A 276 10.31 -16.52 4.10
CA PHE A 276 9.20 -16.23 4.99
C PHE A 276 9.05 -14.75 5.33
N ALA A 277 10.00 -13.89 4.95
CA ALA A 277 10.00 -12.48 5.37
C ALA A 277 8.78 -11.73 4.82
N GLU A 278 8.41 -11.94 3.56
CA GLU A 278 7.25 -11.30 2.94
C GLU A 278 5.95 -11.65 3.70
N GLN A 279 5.77 -12.94 4.03
CA GLN A 279 4.59 -13.38 4.78
C GLN A 279 4.52 -12.88 6.20
N LEU A 280 5.66 -12.94 6.88
CA LEU A 280 5.75 -12.43 8.24
C LEU A 280 5.38 -10.95 8.23
N LEU A 281 5.89 -10.19 7.27
CA LEU A 281 5.60 -8.77 7.12
C LEU A 281 4.12 -8.50 6.78
N LEU A 282 3.53 -9.26 5.85
CA LEU A 282 2.12 -9.16 5.51
C LEU A 282 1.24 -9.51 6.72
N THR A 283 1.59 -10.57 7.46
CA THR A 283 0.86 -10.98 8.67
C THR A 283 0.97 -9.93 9.78
N ILE A 284 2.18 -9.40 10.02
CA ILE A 284 2.40 -8.31 10.99
C ILE A 284 1.59 -7.08 10.57
N THR A 285 1.57 -6.72 9.30
CA THR A 285 0.79 -5.57 8.80
C THR A 285 -0.70 -5.79 8.97
N LEU A 286 -1.19 -7.00 8.72
CA LEU A 286 -2.59 -7.36 8.92
C LEU A 286 -3.02 -7.26 10.39
N ILE A 287 -2.12 -7.59 11.33
CA ILE A 287 -2.36 -7.45 12.78
C ILE A 287 -2.26 -5.97 13.20
N LEU A 288 -1.29 -5.23 12.66
CA LEU A 288 -1.09 -3.83 13.02
C LEU A 288 -2.18 -2.90 12.47
N ALA A 289 -2.74 -3.19 11.30
CA ALA A 289 -3.75 -2.33 10.66
C ALA A 289 -4.99 -2.07 11.57
N PRO A 290 -5.65 -3.07 12.18
CA PRO A 290 -6.76 -2.83 13.10
C PRO A 290 -6.32 -2.14 14.39
N ILE A 291 -5.11 -2.39 14.91
CA ILE A 291 -4.58 -1.71 16.09
C ILE A 291 -4.41 -0.23 15.80
N VAL A 292 -3.80 0.11 14.67
CA VAL A 292 -3.62 1.50 14.23
C VAL A 292 -4.97 2.18 14.03
N LEU A 293 -5.92 1.51 13.37
CA LEU A 293 -7.28 2.03 13.19
C LEU A 293 -8.00 2.28 14.52
N PHE A 294 -7.86 1.36 15.50
CA PHE A 294 -8.40 1.53 16.85
C PHE A 294 -7.81 2.75 17.55
N LEU A 295 -6.49 2.94 17.48
CA LEU A 295 -5.80 4.07 18.10
C LEU A 295 -6.22 5.40 17.45
N ILE A 296 -6.40 5.44 16.12
CA ILE A 296 -6.93 6.61 15.39
C ILE A 296 -8.35 6.92 15.84
N THR A 297 -9.17 5.89 15.98
CA THR A 297 -10.56 6.04 16.40
C THR A 297 -10.63 6.64 17.81
N GLN A 298 -9.83 6.12 18.75
CA GLN A 298 -9.75 6.68 20.11
C GLN A 298 -9.30 8.14 20.10
N ALA A 299 -8.28 8.47 19.30
CA ALA A 299 -7.80 9.85 19.18
C ALA A 299 -8.86 10.79 18.61
N ALA A 300 -9.63 10.34 17.61
CA ALA A 300 -10.72 11.12 17.02
C ALA A 300 -11.89 11.35 18.00
N LEU A 301 -12.22 10.35 18.81
CA LEU A 301 -13.28 10.43 19.83
C LEU A 301 -12.91 11.37 20.99
N ASN A 302 -11.63 11.49 21.33
CA ASN A 302 -11.14 12.37 22.39
C ASN A 302 -11.10 13.87 21.99
N GLY A 303 -11.73 14.25 20.88
CA GLY A 303 -12.01 15.66 20.54
C GLY A 303 -10.91 16.39 19.78
N HIS A 304 -9.87 15.72 19.30
CA HIS A 304 -8.86 16.32 18.46
C HIS A 304 -9.37 16.54 17.03
N HIS A 305 -9.83 17.74 16.71
CA HIS A 305 -10.39 18.08 15.38
C HIS A 305 -9.46 17.78 14.21
N SER A 306 -8.14 17.91 14.39
CA SER A 306 -7.14 17.56 13.37
C SER A 306 -7.16 16.06 13.04
N THR A 307 -7.36 15.21 14.05
CA THR A 307 -7.37 13.76 13.92
C THR A 307 -8.64 13.25 13.24
N ARG A 308 -9.77 13.98 13.32
CA ARG A 308 -11.05 13.56 12.74
C ARG A 308 -11.01 13.45 11.21
N ASN A 309 -10.33 14.36 10.51
CA ASN A 309 -10.20 14.28 9.06
C ASN A 309 -9.29 13.12 8.64
N ASN A 310 -8.22 12.87 9.41
CA ASN A 310 -7.31 11.76 9.18
C ASN A 310 -7.97 10.39 9.48
N TYR A 311 -8.94 10.36 10.40
CA TYR A 311 -9.73 9.17 10.71
C TYR A 311 -10.49 8.64 9.50
N TRP A 312 -11.21 9.50 8.77
CA TRP A 312 -11.93 9.08 7.57
C TRP A 312 -10.99 8.55 6.47
N ALA A 313 -9.85 9.19 6.28
CA ALA A 313 -8.85 8.71 5.34
C ALA A 313 -8.31 7.34 5.74
N ALA A 314 -8.00 7.13 7.02
CA ALA A 314 -7.54 5.84 7.53
C ALA A 314 -8.60 4.74 7.44
N LEU A 315 -9.87 5.08 7.69
CA LEU A 315 -10.98 4.14 7.56
C LEU A 315 -11.15 3.68 6.10
N ILE A 316 -11.14 4.62 5.15
CA ILE A 316 -11.23 4.31 3.72
C ILE A 316 -10.02 3.49 3.28
N PHE A 317 -8.81 3.85 3.70
CA PHE A 317 -7.60 3.08 3.44
C PHE A 317 -7.73 1.64 3.94
N ALA A 318 -8.18 1.45 5.18
CA ALA A 318 -8.34 0.14 5.80
C ALA A 318 -9.38 -0.73 5.07
N THR A 319 -10.50 -0.15 4.64
CA THR A 319 -11.55 -0.89 3.91
C THR A 319 -11.06 -1.46 2.57
N GLY A 320 -10.11 -0.80 1.91
CA GLY A 320 -9.50 -1.31 0.69
C GLY A 320 -8.33 -2.25 0.94
N ILE A 321 -7.44 -1.88 1.85
CA ILE A 321 -6.17 -2.60 2.07
C ILE A 321 -6.36 -3.92 2.82
N ILE A 322 -7.28 -4.01 3.78
CA ILE A 322 -7.49 -5.24 4.56
C ILE A 322 -7.94 -6.40 3.67
N PRO A 323 -8.98 -6.29 2.82
CA PRO A 323 -9.34 -7.37 1.89
C PRO A 323 -8.19 -7.76 0.95
N TYR A 324 -7.45 -6.78 0.43
CA TYR A 324 -6.27 -7.03 -0.39
C TYR A 324 -5.20 -7.85 0.35
N LEU A 325 -4.89 -7.50 1.61
CA LEU A 325 -3.95 -8.27 2.44
C LEU A 325 -4.47 -9.67 2.76
N LEU A 326 -5.78 -9.85 2.99
CA LEU A 326 -6.39 -11.15 3.21
C LEU A 326 -6.28 -12.05 1.98
N VAL A 327 -6.39 -11.49 0.77
CA VAL A 327 -6.13 -12.22 -0.47
C VAL A 327 -4.65 -12.60 -0.57
N LYS A 328 -3.72 -11.68 -0.28
CA LYS A 328 -2.27 -11.94 -0.31
C LYS A 328 -1.81 -12.98 0.69
N THR A 329 -2.45 -13.06 1.85
CA THR A 329 -2.17 -14.07 2.87
C THR A 329 -2.89 -15.40 2.63
N GLY A 330 -3.81 -15.45 1.65
CA GLY A 330 -4.55 -16.67 1.30
C GLY A 330 -5.80 -16.94 2.15
N TRP A 331 -6.23 -15.97 2.94
CA TRP A 331 -7.47 -16.07 3.73
C TRP A 331 -8.73 -15.82 2.89
N LEU A 332 -8.60 -15.02 1.82
CA LEU A 332 -9.66 -14.78 0.83
C LEU A 332 -9.21 -15.29 -0.53
N MET A 333 -10.18 -15.75 -1.32
CA MET A 333 -9.95 -16.11 -2.73
C MET A 333 -9.57 -14.86 -3.53
N TYR A 334 -8.67 -15.04 -4.50
CA TYR A 334 -8.28 -13.96 -5.38
C TYR A 334 -9.47 -13.49 -6.23
N ASP A 335 -9.74 -12.20 -6.16
CA ASP A 335 -10.62 -11.48 -7.08
C ASP A 335 -9.98 -10.14 -7.40
N ARG A 336 -10.00 -9.74 -8.66
CA ARG A 336 -9.50 -8.44 -9.12
C ARG A 336 -10.19 -7.26 -8.46
N LEU A 337 -11.44 -7.45 -8.04
CA LEU A 337 -12.19 -6.42 -7.31
C LEU A 337 -11.43 -5.95 -6.06
N TYR A 338 -10.76 -6.85 -5.33
CA TYR A 338 -9.98 -6.48 -4.15
C TYR A 338 -8.74 -5.67 -4.50
N VAL A 339 -8.08 -5.96 -5.64
CA VAL A 339 -6.91 -5.19 -6.11
C VAL A 339 -7.31 -3.79 -6.53
N TYR A 340 -8.32 -3.64 -7.39
CA TYR A 340 -8.81 -2.32 -7.81
C TYR A 340 -9.47 -1.56 -6.67
N GLY A 341 -10.22 -2.24 -5.81
CA GLY A 341 -10.80 -1.66 -4.60
C GLY A 341 -9.75 -1.07 -3.67
N ALA A 342 -8.63 -1.77 -3.48
CA ALA A 342 -7.49 -1.25 -2.73
C ALA A 342 -6.89 -0.01 -3.37
N GLN A 343 -6.68 -0.01 -4.69
CA GLN A 343 -6.13 1.15 -5.42
C GLN A 343 -7.04 2.38 -5.32
N ILE A 344 -8.35 2.20 -5.50
CA ILE A 344 -9.35 3.27 -5.37
C ILE A 344 -9.36 3.81 -3.94
N ALA A 345 -9.39 2.93 -2.95
CA ALA A 345 -9.38 3.31 -1.54
C ALA A 345 -8.11 4.08 -1.16
N VAL A 346 -6.95 3.64 -1.66
CA VAL A 346 -5.67 4.34 -1.46
C VAL A 346 -5.69 5.70 -2.11
N LEU A 347 -6.17 5.83 -3.35
CA LEU A 347 -6.27 7.10 -4.05
C LEU A 347 -7.14 8.10 -3.28
N ILE A 348 -8.33 7.68 -2.84
CA ILE A 348 -9.24 8.52 -2.05
C ILE A 348 -8.61 8.88 -0.70
N ALA A 349 -8.01 7.92 -0.01
CA ALA A 349 -7.36 8.17 1.28
C ALA A 349 -6.21 9.17 1.15
N LEU A 350 -5.37 9.05 0.11
CA LEU A 350 -4.28 9.98 -0.17
C LEU A 350 -4.78 11.40 -0.48
N LEU A 351 -5.87 11.53 -1.23
CA LEU A 351 -6.53 12.83 -1.47
C LEU A 351 -6.97 13.46 -0.15
N LEU A 352 -7.67 12.70 0.68
CA LEU A 352 -8.14 13.18 1.99
C LEU A 352 -6.98 13.54 2.93
N LEU A 353 -5.92 12.72 2.97
CA LEU A 353 -4.74 12.99 3.78
C LEU A 353 -4.01 14.25 3.31
N SER A 354 -3.79 14.40 2.01
CA SER A 354 -3.12 15.58 1.43
C SER A 354 -3.92 16.85 1.74
N PHE A 355 -5.24 16.82 1.58
CA PHE A 355 -6.12 17.93 1.88
C PHE A 355 -6.16 18.27 3.38
N ALA A 356 -6.31 17.25 4.24
CA ALA A 356 -6.32 17.44 5.69
C ALA A 356 -5.01 18.05 6.19
N HIS A 357 -3.88 17.56 5.63
CA HIS A 357 -2.58 18.07 6.01
C HIS A 357 -2.33 19.51 5.52
N ALA A 358 -2.77 19.85 4.31
CA ALA A 358 -2.71 21.22 3.81
C ALA A 358 -3.51 22.17 4.68
N GLN A 359 -4.72 21.80 5.09
CA GLN A 359 -5.53 22.60 6.02
C GLN A 359 -4.85 22.78 7.39
N GLN A 360 -4.26 21.73 7.93
CA GLN A 360 -3.54 21.79 9.20
C GLN A 360 -2.35 22.72 9.13
N THR A 361 -1.53 22.61 8.09
CA THR A 361 -0.36 23.46 7.86
C THR A 361 -0.77 24.94 7.73
N HIS A 362 -1.85 25.22 6.98
CA HIS A 362 -2.38 26.56 6.83
C HIS A 362 -2.81 27.16 8.19
N ARG A 363 -3.59 26.43 8.98
CA ARG A 363 -4.02 26.86 10.32
C ARG A 363 -2.85 27.11 11.27
N MET A 364 -1.82 26.26 11.24
CA MET A 364 -0.63 26.46 12.08
C MET A 364 0.16 27.71 11.68
N ARG A 365 0.26 28.00 10.38
CA ARG A 365 0.89 29.24 9.89
C ARG A 365 0.13 30.47 10.30
N GLU A 366 -1.20 30.50 10.11
CA GLU A 366 -2.03 31.61 10.58
C GLU A 366 -1.92 31.84 12.09
N ALA A 367 -1.93 30.76 12.88
CA ALA A 367 -1.76 30.88 14.33
C ALA A 367 -0.39 31.42 14.72
N LYS A 368 0.68 31.00 14.01
CA LYS A 368 2.04 31.51 14.21
C LYS A 368 2.13 32.99 13.86
N GLU A 369 1.62 33.41 12.70
CA GLU A 369 1.61 34.79 12.25
C GLU A 369 0.84 35.70 13.24
N ARG A 370 -0.33 35.24 13.70
CA ARG A 370 -1.09 35.98 14.75
C ARG A 370 -0.30 36.14 16.05
N SER A 371 0.39 35.06 16.48
CA SER A 371 1.22 35.10 17.68
C SER A 371 2.41 36.07 17.52
N GLU A 372 3.07 36.06 16.36
CA GLU A 372 4.18 36.96 16.07
C GLU A 372 3.74 38.43 16.06
N VAL A 373 2.60 38.72 15.40
CA VAL A 373 2.01 40.10 15.42
C VAL A 373 1.69 40.50 16.84
N THR A 374 1.04 39.66 17.64
CA THR A 374 0.70 39.94 19.03
C THR A 374 1.94 40.21 19.89
N ASN A 375 3.00 39.39 19.73
CA ASN A 375 4.25 39.58 20.45
C ASN A 375 4.93 40.89 20.04
N LYS A 376 4.98 41.22 18.75
CA LYS A 376 5.55 42.47 18.24
C LYS A 376 4.81 43.68 18.80
N THR A 377 3.46 43.68 18.79
CA THR A 377 2.63 44.75 19.36
C THR A 377 2.89 44.92 20.86
N LYS A 378 3.05 43.80 21.60
CA LYS A 378 3.39 43.81 23.02
C LYS A 378 4.77 44.44 23.28
N ASP A 379 5.77 44.08 22.47
CA ASP A 379 7.11 44.62 22.60
C ASP A 379 7.18 46.11 22.28
N GLU A 380 6.48 46.54 21.23
CA GLU A 380 6.33 47.95 20.86
C GLU A 380 5.63 48.74 21.97
N PHE A 381 4.54 48.19 22.55
CA PHE A 381 3.83 48.80 23.66
C PHE A 381 4.76 48.96 24.89
N LEU A 382 5.46 47.90 25.28
CA LEU A 382 6.39 47.94 26.43
C LEU A 382 7.54 48.93 26.20
N SER A 383 8.08 48.99 24.97
CA SER A 383 9.12 49.97 24.62
C SER A 383 8.63 51.40 24.71
N THR A 384 7.47 51.69 24.13
CA THR A 384 6.85 53.04 24.17
C THR A 384 6.52 53.43 25.59
N MET A 385 5.88 52.56 26.38
CA MET A 385 5.56 52.82 27.78
C MET A 385 6.81 53.10 28.62
N SER A 386 7.89 52.32 28.40
CA SER A 386 9.15 52.53 29.08
C SER A 386 9.75 53.90 28.78
N HIS A 387 9.67 54.35 27.53
CA HIS A 387 10.12 55.68 27.13
C HIS A 387 9.26 56.80 27.73
N GLU A 388 7.94 56.65 27.67
CA GLU A 388 7.00 57.63 28.18
C GLU A 388 7.01 57.74 29.73
N LEU A 389 7.31 56.65 30.42
CA LEU A 389 7.50 56.65 31.88
C LEU A 389 8.86 57.23 32.29
N ARG A 390 9.91 56.95 31.50
CA ARG A 390 11.27 57.45 31.85
C ARG A 390 11.38 58.95 31.83
N THR A 391 10.71 59.64 30.89
CA THR A 391 10.78 61.08 30.75
C THR A 391 10.24 61.83 31.97
N PRO A 392 9.00 61.60 32.47
CA PRO A 392 8.52 62.24 33.68
C PRO A 392 9.26 61.84 34.95
N MET A 393 9.72 60.57 35.01
CA MET A 393 10.49 60.07 36.14
C MET A 393 11.85 60.74 36.23
N ASN A 394 12.56 60.95 35.12
CA ASN A 394 13.82 61.69 35.09
C ASN A 394 13.60 63.17 35.58
N ALA A 395 12.47 63.78 35.20
CA ALA A 395 12.14 65.09 35.72
C ALA A 395 11.92 65.08 37.26
N VAL A 396 11.22 64.10 37.80
CA VAL A 396 11.00 63.87 39.22
C VAL A 396 12.35 63.69 39.95
N VAL A 397 13.24 62.86 39.44
CA VAL A 397 14.56 62.68 40.02
C VAL A 397 15.41 63.90 39.97
N GLY A 398 15.33 64.68 38.87
CA GLY A 398 16.02 65.95 38.75
C GLY A 398 15.55 67.03 39.76
N ILE A 399 14.22 67.14 39.90
CA ILE A 399 13.60 68.10 40.90
C ILE A 399 13.95 67.63 42.32
N ASN A 400 13.91 66.35 42.61
CA ASN A 400 14.30 65.81 43.91
C ASN A 400 15.77 66.09 44.27
N ALA A 401 16.67 65.96 43.28
CA ALA A 401 18.09 66.32 43.46
C ALA A 401 18.28 67.85 43.79
N LEU A 402 17.49 68.72 43.11
CA LEU A 402 17.51 70.15 43.40
C LEU A 402 16.96 70.47 44.80
N LEU A 403 15.89 69.78 45.24
CA LEU A 403 15.37 69.91 46.60
C LEU A 403 16.39 69.50 47.65
N GLN A 404 17.19 68.51 47.43
CA GLN A 404 18.29 68.05 48.34
C GLN A 404 19.34 69.15 48.55
N MET A 405 19.49 70.06 47.61
CA MET A 405 20.44 71.19 47.69
C MET A 405 19.88 72.42 48.47
N THR A 406 18.64 72.36 48.86
CA THR A 406 18.01 73.44 49.62
C THR A 406 18.05 73.17 51.16
N PRO A 407 17.93 74.15 52.03
CA PRO A 407 17.86 73.89 53.47
C PRO A 407 16.52 73.22 53.82
N LEU A 408 16.54 71.95 54.14
CA LEU A 408 15.41 71.11 54.51
C LEU A 408 15.42 70.85 56.02
N ASN A 409 14.24 70.77 56.61
CA ASN A 409 14.10 70.29 57.99
C ASN A 409 14.22 68.75 58.05
N PRO A 410 14.43 68.13 59.22
CA PRO A 410 14.65 66.68 59.34
C PRO A 410 13.54 65.83 58.77
N GLU A 411 12.30 66.22 58.84
CA GLU A 411 11.13 65.55 58.32
C GLU A 411 11.11 65.61 56.78
N GLN A 412 11.40 66.75 56.21
CA GLN A 412 11.52 66.96 54.76
C GLN A 412 12.65 66.15 54.14
N GLN A 413 13.81 66.04 54.85
CA GLN A 413 14.94 65.21 54.42
C GLN A 413 14.53 63.76 54.34
N ASP A 414 13.74 63.22 55.24
CA ASP A 414 13.25 61.88 55.20
C ASP A 414 12.31 61.63 54.02
N TYR A 415 11.41 62.57 53.74
CA TYR A 415 10.50 62.47 52.56
C TYR A 415 11.26 62.49 51.23
N VAL A 416 12.21 63.37 51.07
CA VAL A 416 13.03 63.49 49.85
C VAL A 416 13.87 62.27 49.64
N ARG A 417 14.43 61.64 50.69
CA ARG A 417 15.18 60.39 50.61
C ARG A 417 14.29 59.24 50.22
N LYS A 418 13.06 59.11 50.72
CA LYS A 418 12.08 58.08 50.32
C LYS A 418 11.63 58.29 48.89
N LEU A 419 11.45 59.51 48.43
CA LEU A 419 11.12 59.81 47.04
C LEU A 419 12.28 59.39 46.09
N ASP A 420 13.51 59.65 46.46
CA ASP A 420 14.69 59.30 45.68
C ASP A 420 14.78 57.80 45.51
N ALA A 421 14.65 57.03 46.60
CA ALA A 421 14.67 55.60 46.60
C ALA A 421 13.57 55.00 45.70
N SER A 422 12.33 55.54 45.79
CA SER A 422 11.17 55.09 44.99
C SER A 422 11.34 55.44 43.52
N SER A 423 11.81 56.63 43.20
CA SER A 423 11.99 57.09 41.82
C SER A 423 13.11 56.30 41.12
N THR A 424 14.23 56.04 41.84
CA THR A 424 15.33 55.23 41.31
C THR A 424 14.94 53.79 41.11
N HIS A 425 14.07 53.23 41.98
CA HIS A 425 13.56 51.88 41.81
C HIS A 425 12.64 51.74 40.58
N LEU A 426 11.84 52.76 40.26
CA LEU A 426 10.97 52.81 39.09
C LEU A 426 11.72 52.97 37.75
N LEU A 427 12.93 53.51 37.75
CA LEU A 427 13.77 53.70 36.57
C LEU A 427 14.68 52.50 36.24
N ARG A 428 14.82 51.57 37.12
CA ARG A 428 15.53 50.31 36.92
C ARG A 428 14.63 49.26 36.24
#